data_405cb7d1a2d85fbbcc326e06a85b8e1e
#
_entry.id   405cb7d1a2d85fbbcc326e06a85b8e1e
#
_cell.length_a   1.000
_cell.length_b   1.000
_cell.length_c   1.000
_cell.angle_alpha   90.00
_cell.angle_beta   90.00
_cell.angle_gamma   90.00
#
_symmetry.space_group_name_H-M   'P 1'
#
loop_
_entity.id
_entity.type
_entity.pdbx_description
1 polymer ?
#
loop_
_entity_poly.entity_id
_entity_poly.type
_entity_poly.pdbx_seq_one_letter_code
_entity_poly.pdbx_strand_id
1 'polypeptide(L)'
;YMTQRPLVFAYNAAFIFTSSLIVYLFHRRVFWRILVTLFWLILAIINGVLLLNRVTPFTGPDLHLITDAMKIANKYLPVAGVVAVCILFGILVILLLMLLIKGPKYQKKIKYRYNIPLILLAVALFAGSTQLALEKRVLSNYFGNIAFAYEDYGYPYCLATTIFNTGISCPRDYSEKEIKRIEKTEKNLPETQ
;
A
#
# COMPACT_ATOMS: atom_id res chain seq x y z
N TYR A 1 16.47 -9.89 -3.69
CA TYR A 1 16.00 -8.62 -3.07
C TYR A 1 16.51 -8.49 -1.64
N MET A 2 16.25 -9.47 -0.76
CA MET A 2 16.69 -9.45 0.66
C MET A 2 18.19 -9.26 0.83
N THR A 3 18.99 -9.92 0.00
CA THR A 3 20.46 -9.86 0.03
C THR A 3 21.04 -8.61 -0.64
N GLN A 4 20.35 -8.07 -1.64
CA GLN A 4 20.81 -6.90 -2.40
C GLN A 4 20.48 -5.57 -1.70
N ARG A 5 19.32 -5.49 -1.03
CA ARG A 5 18.83 -4.27 -0.34
C ARG A 5 18.26 -4.60 1.03
N PRO A 6 19.11 -5.01 1.99
CA PRO A 6 18.66 -5.51 3.29
C PRO A 6 17.93 -4.44 4.12
N LEU A 7 18.33 -3.18 4.04
CA LEU A 7 17.68 -2.07 4.77
C LEU A 7 16.25 -1.82 4.26
N VAL A 8 16.05 -1.82 2.96
CA VAL A 8 14.72 -1.65 2.35
C VAL A 8 13.81 -2.83 2.67
N PHE A 9 14.37 -4.05 2.63
CA PHE A 9 13.64 -5.25 3.03
C PHE A 9 13.20 -5.17 4.51
N ALA A 10 14.13 -4.82 5.42
CA ALA A 10 13.83 -4.67 6.84
C ALA A 10 12.79 -3.58 7.10
N TYR A 11 12.87 -2.46 6.38
CA TYR A 11 11.88 -1.39 6.46
C TYR A 11 10.47 -1.85 6.06
N ASN A 12 10.33 -2.54 4.91
CA ASN A 12 9.04 -3.05 4.46
C ASN A 12 8.49 -4.17 5.39
N ALA A 13 9.37 -5.00 5.94
CA ALA A 13 8.99 -5.98 6.97
C ALA A 13 8.48 -5.28 8.24
N ALA A 14 9.15 -4.22 8.69
CA ALA A 14 8.70 -3.39 9.81
C ALA A 14 7.37 -2.69 9.53
N PHE A 15 7.12 -2.26 8.28
CA PHE A 15 5.84 -1.69 7.84
C PHE A 15 4.70 -2.69 8.04
N ILE A 16 4.85 -3.92 7.51
CA ILE A 16 3.85 -4.98 7.66
C ILE A 16 3.69 -5.35 9.13
N PHE A 17 4.78 -5.46 9.88
CA PHE A 17 4.75 -5.77 11.31
C PHE A 17 4.00 -4.70 12.10
N THR A 18 4.29 -3.41 11.88
CA THR A 18 3.61 -2.29 12.53
C THR A 18 2.12 -2.30 12.24
N SER A 19 1.71 -2.56 10.98
CA SER A 19 0.30 -2.71 10.63
C SER A 19 -0.39 -3.86 11.39
N SER A 20 0.34 -4.94 11.70
CA SER A 20 -0.18 -6.09 12.43
C SER A 20 -0.36 -5.84 13.93
N LEU A 21 0.20 -4.78 14.51
CA LEU A 21 0.07 -4.46 15.93
C LEU A 21 -1.37 -4.11 16.33
N ILE A 22 -2.22 -3.70 15.37
CA ILE A 22 -3.64 -3.46 15.60
C ILE A 22 -4.37 -4.67 16.20
N VAL A 23 -3.85 -5.89 15.96
CA VAL A 23 -4.39 -7.15 16.48
C VAL A 23 -4.49 -7.16 18.01
N TYR A 24 -3.58 -6.47 18.71
CA TYR A 24 -3.53 -6.44 20.18
C TYR A 24 -4.63 -5.58 20.81
N LEU A 25 -5.42 -4.85 20.01
CA LEU A 25 -6.58 -4.11 20.47
C LEU A 25 -7.85 -4.98 20.56
N PHE A 26 -7.83 -6.18 20.00
CA PHE A 26 -9.01 -7.03 19.89
C PHE A 26 -8.91 -8.32 20.72
N HIS A 27 -10.07 -8.79 21.20
CA HIS A 27 -10.16 -10.04 21.95
C HIS A 27 -9.97 -11.27 21.06
N ARG A 28 -10.30 -11.19 19.77
CA ARG A 28 -10.14 -12.26 18.79
C ARG A 28 -8.85 -12.09 17.98
N ARG A 29 -7.73 -12.16 18.67
CA ARG A 29 -6.40 -11.90 18.11
C ARG A 29 -6.05 -12.80 16.92
N VAL A 30 -6.46 -14.07 16.97
CA VAL A 30 -6.22 -15.02 15.88
C VAL A 30 -6.95 -14.59 14.62
N PHE A 31 -8.23 -14.21 14.72
CA PHE A 31 -9.01 -13.71 13.59
C PHE A 31 -8.36 -12.47 12.96
N TRP A 32 -8.05 -11.46 13.76
CA TRP A 32 -7.44 -10.22 13.27
C TRP A 32 -6.06 -10.44 12.68
N ARG A 33 -5.27 -11.37 13.24
CA ARG A 33 -3.96 -11.72 12.68
C ARG A 33 -4.11 -12.36 11.30
N ILE A 34 -5.02 -13.32 11.15
CA ILE A 34 -5.30 -13.95 9.86
C ILE A 34 -5.82 -12.91 8.87
N LEU A 35 -6.70 -12.01 9.28
CA LEU A 35 -7.23 -10.96 8.42
C LEU A 35 -6.13 -10.02 7.88
N VAL A 36 -5.23 -9.55 8.75
CA VAL A 36 -4.09 -8.71 8.34
C VAL A 36 -3.12 -9.47 7.43
N THR A 37 -2.85 -10.73 7.75
CA THR A 37 -1.98 -11.58 6.92
C THR A 37 -2.60 -11.81 5.54
N LEU A 38 -3.90 -12.12 5.48
CA LEU A 38 -4.63 -12.30 4.22
C LEU A 38 -4.66 -11.00 3.40
N PHE A 39 -4.86 -9.85 4.04
CA PHE A 39 -4.82 -8.57 3.36
C PHE A 39 -3.49 -8.37 2.61
N TRP A 40 -2.35 -8.54 3.28
CA TRP A 40 -1.04 -8.42 2.65
C TRP A 40 -0.77 -9.52 1.61
N LEU A 41 -1.23 -10.75 1.88
CA LEU A 41 -1.08 -11.86 0.93
C LEU A 41 -1.88 -11.63 -0.35
N ILE A 42 -3.14 -11.18 -0.24
CA ILE A 42 -3.99 -10.86 -1.39
C ILE A 42 -3.35 -9.75 -2.22
N LEU A 43 -2.88 -8.69 -1.59
CA LEU A 43 -2.18 -7.59 -2.28
C LEU A 43 -0.92 -8.10 -3.00
N ALA A 44 -0.15 -8.97 -2.36
CA ALA A 44 1.05 -9.56 -2.97
C ALA A 44 0.70 -10.45 -4.19
N ILE A 45 -0.38 -11.24 -4.10
CA ILE A 45 -0.86 -12.08 -5.20
C ILE A 45 -1.35 -11.19 -6.37
N ILE A 46 -2.17 -10.19 -6.08
CA ILE A 46 -2.65 -9.23 -7.10
C ILE A 46 -1.47 -8.59 -7.81
N ASN A 47 -0.50 -8.08 -7.04
CA ASN A 47 0.71 -7.48 -7.60
C ASN A 47 1.50 -8.46 -8.45
N GLY A 48 1.68 -9.71 -7.98
CA GLY A 48 2.37 -10.76 -8.73
C GLY A 48 1.68 -11.08 -10.05
N VAL A 49 0.35 -11.24 -10.05
CA VAL A 49 -0.45 -11.51 -11.27
C VAL A 49 -0.36 -10.33 -12.25
N LEU A 50 -0.39 -9.09 -11.76
CA LEU A 50 -0.26 -7.92 -12.61
C LEU A 50 1.11 -7.84 -13.27
N LEU A 51 2.18 -8.11 -12.53
CA LEU A 51 3.55 -8.10 -13.06
C LEU A 51 3.82 -9.20 -14.10
N LEU A 52 3.01 -10.26 -14.13
CA LEU A 52 3.05 -11.25 -15.24
C LEU A 52 2.46 -10.71 -16.54
N ASN A 53 1.60 -9.69 -16.45
CA ASN A 53 0.86 -9.17 -17.62
C ASN A 53 1.27 -7.73 -18.01
N ARG A 54 1.89 -6.98 -17.09
CA ARG A 54 2.32 -5.60 -17.34
C ARG A 54 3.61 -5.30 -16.57
N VAL A 55 4.35 -4.30 -17.01
CA VAL A 55 5.61 -3.87 -16.36
C VAL A 55 5.37 -3.12 -15.05
N THR A 56 4.21 -2.47 -14.92
CA THR A 56 3.90 -1.65 -13.75
C THR A 56 3.24 -2.48 -12.64
N PRO A 57 3.69 -2.35 -11.39
CA PRO A 57 3.09 -3.01 -10.23
C PRO A 57 1.70 -2.43 -9.90
N PHE A 58 1.00 -3.09 -8.96
CA PHE A 58 -0.28 -2.59 -8.43
C PHE A 58 -0.05 -1.33 -7.59
N THR A 59 -0.77 -0.26 -7.89
CA THR A 59 -0.61 1.08 -7.31
C THR A 59 -1.90 1.60 -6.68
N GLY A 60 -1.82 2.72 -5.94
CA GLY A 60 -2.99 3.40 -5.38
C GLY A 60 -4.05 3.76 -6.43
N PRO A 61 -3.70 4.38 -7.59
CA PRO A 61 -4.63 4.62 -8.69
C PRO A 61 -5.35 3.38 -9.22
N ASP A 62 -4.73 2.21 -9.21
CA ASP A 62 -5.38 0.96 -9.64
C ASP A 62 -6.58 0.59 -8.77
N LEU A 63 -6.63 1.05 -7.51
CA LEU A 63 -7.81 0.87 -6.65
C LEU A 63 -9.06 1.52 -7.22
N HIS A 64 -8.93 2.64 -7.90
CA HIS A 64 -10.05 3.33 -8.55
C HIS A 64 -10.48 2.61 -9.84
N LEU A 65 -9.55 1.89 -10.48
CA LEU A 65 -9.82 1.14 -11.71
C LEU A 65 -10.44 -0.24 -11.46
N ILE A 66 -10.58 -0.69 -10.21
CA ILE A 66 -11.16 -2.00 -9.88
C ILE A 66 -12.57 -2.14 -10.48
N THR A 67 -13.39 -1.10 -10.41
CA THR A 67 -14.76 -1.13 -10.98
C THR A 67 -14.74 -1.33 -12.49
N ASP A 68 -13.80 -0.70 -13.19
CA ASP A 68 -13.69 -0.82 -14.64
C ASP A 68 -13.05 -2.17 -15.02
N ALA A 69 -12.09 -2.66 -14.24
CA ALA A 69 -11.53 -3.99 -14.38
C ALA A 69 -12.63 -5.08 -14.25
N MET A 70 -13.56 -4.93 -13.32
CA MET A 70 -14.70 -5.84 -13.17
C MET A 70 -15.63 -5.84 -14.39
N LYS A 71 -15.86 -4.69 -15.02
CA LYS A 71 -16.68 -4.60 -16.26
C LYS A 71 -16.03 -5.34 -17.44
N ILE A 72 -14.69 -5.36 -17.49
CA ILE A 72 -13.93 -5.98 -18.57
C ILE A 72 -13.52 -7.42 -18.24
N ALA A 73 -13.61 -7.85 -17.00
CA ALA A 73 -13.22 -9.19 -16.56
C ALA A 73 -13.88 -10.30 -17.38
N ASN A 74 -15.16 -10.12 -17.75
CA ASN A 74 -15.91 -11.06 -18.57
C ASN A 74 -15.35 -11.23 -20.00
N LYS A 75 -14.50 -10.30 -20.48
CA LYS A 75 -13.85 -10.41 -21.80
C LYS A 75 -12.59 -11.27 -21.74
N TYR A 76 -11.94 -11.32 -20.58
CA TYR A 76 -10.63 -11.98 -20.40
C TYR A 76 -10.73 -13.32 -19.66
N LEU A 77 -11.79 -13.49 -18.86
CA LEU A 77 -12.01 -14.73 -18.10
C LEU A 77 -13.26 -15.44 -18.65
N PRO A 78 -13.19 -16.74 -18.91
CA PRO A 78 -14.37 -17.53 -19.21
C PRO A 78 -15.33 -17.48 -18.02
N VAL A 79 -16.64 -17.57 -18.28
CA VAL A 79 -17.68 -17.52 -17.23
C VAL A 79 -17.40 -18.51 -16.10
N ALA A 80 -16.90 -19.71 -16.42
CA ALA A 80 -16.49 -20.70 -15.44
C ALA A 80 -15.37 -20.21 -14.50
N GLY A 81 -14.43 -19.43 -15.00
CA GLY A 81 -13.35 -18.83 -14.22
C GLY A 81 -13.88 -17.78 -13.25
N VAL A 82 -14.78 -16.90 -13.70
CA VAL A 82 -15.44 -15.91 -12.83
C VAL A 82 -16.23 -16.58 -11.72
N VAL A 83 -17.03 -17.62 -12.05
CA VAL A 83 -17.80 -18.39 -11.08
C VAL A 83 -16.87 -19.07 -10.06
N ALA A 84 -15.75 -19.67 -10.49
CA ALA A 84 -14.79 -20.30 -9.60
C ALA A 84 -14.20 -19.29 -8.60
N VAL A 85 -13.80 -18.10 -9.06
CA VAL A 85 -13.30 -17.03 -8.19
C VAL A 85 -14.36 -16.57 -7.18
N CYS A 86 -15.61 -16.40 -7.60
CA CYS A 86 -16.72 -16.03 -6.71
C CYS A 86 -16.96 -17.10 -5.64
N ILE A 87 -16.94 -18.38 -6.00
CA ILE A 87 -17.11 -19.49 -5.06
C ILE A 87 -15.96 -19.50 -4.05
N LEU A 88 -14.71 -19.38 -4.51
CA LEU A 88 -13.51 -19.36 -3.66
C LEU A 88 -13.56 -18.19 -2.67
N PHE A 89 -13.95 -17.01 -3.14
CA PHE A 89 -14.14 -15.84 -2.30
C PHE A 89 -15.27 -16.05 -1.27
N GLY A 90 -16.40 -16.64 -1.69
CA GLY A 90 -17.50 -16.98 -0.80
C GLY A 90 -17.09 -17.95 0.31
N ILE A 91 -16.33 -19.02 -0.03
CA ILE A 91 -15.77 -19.96 0.93
C ILE A 91 -14.85 -19.23 1.91
N LEU A 92 -13.94 -18.39 1.44
CA LEU A 92 -13.03 -17.60 2.27
C LEU A 92 -13.80 -16.73 3.27
N VAL A 93 -14.83 -16.02 2.82
CA VAL A 93 -15.69 -15.19 3.69
C VAL A 93 -16.39 -16.05 4.75
N ILE A 94 -16.94 -17.21 4.38
CA ILE A 94 -17.60 -18.12 5.32
C ILE A 94 -16.59 -18.61 6.37
N LEU A 95 -15.38 -19.01 5.97
CA LEU A 95 -14.33 -19.45 6.89
C LEU A 95 -13.92 -18.32 7.85
N LEU A 96 -13.79 -17.08 7.35
CA LEU A 96 -13.49 -15.91 8.19
C LEU A 96 -14.62 -15.63 9.19
N LEU A 97 -15.88 -15.72 8.76
CA LEU A 97 -17.03 -15.57 9.66
C LEU A 97 -17.09 -16.68 10.71
N MET A 98 -16.84 -17.93 10.33
CA MET A 98 -16.74 -19.05 11.28
C MET A 98 -15.61 -18.81 12.30
N LEU A 99 -14.47 -18.33 11.84
CA LEU A 99 -13.35 -17.99 12.72
C LEU A 99 -13.69 -16.81 13.64
N LEU A 100 -14.42 -15.82 13.13
CA LEU A 100 -14.92 -14.70 13.93
C LEU A 100 -15.90 -15.17 15.01
N ILE A 101 -16.79 -16.12 14.73
CA ILE A 101 -17.82 -16.59 15.66
C ILE A 101 -17.27 -17.62 16.61
N LYS A 102 -16.59 -18.66 16.10
CA LYS A 102 -16.12 -19.83 16.84
C LYS A 102 -14.64 -19.78 17.24
N GLY A 103 -13.86 -18.84 16.68
CA GLY A 103 -12.43 -18.75 16.92
C GLY A 103 -12.06 -18.43 18.37
N PRO A 104 -10.83 -18.77 18.76
CA PRO A 104 -10.36 -18.59 20.12
C PRO A 104 -10.38 -17.13 20.53
N LYS A 105 -10.96 -16.86 21.71
CA LYS A 105 -10.98 -15.54 22.34
C LYS A 105 -9.84 -15.43 23.36
N TYR A 106 -9.20 -14.28 23.39
CA TYR A 106 -8.26 -13.97 24.45
C TYR A 106 -9.00 -13.79 25.77
N GLN A 107 -8.78 -14.69 26.72
CA GLN A 107 -9.56 -14.79 27.97
C GLN A 107 -9.21 -13.70 28.99
N LYS A 108 -7.99 -13.14 28.92
CA LYS A 108 -7.58 -12.07 29.86
C LYS A 108 -8.14 -10.72 29.42
N LYS A 109 -8.41 -9.83 30.41
CA LYS A 109 -8.81 -8.44 30.13
C LYS A 109 -7.73 -7.74 29.32
N ILE A 110 -8.12 -7.10 28.22
CA ILE A 110 -7.20 -6.29 27.41
C ILE A 110 -6.84 -5.05 28.22
N LYS A 111 -5.56 -4.86 28.45
CA LYS A 111 -5.06 -3.65 29.15
C LYS A 111 -4.89 -2.52 28.15
N TYR A 112 -5.99 -1.93 27.69
CA TYR A 112 -5.98 -0.83 26.71
C TYR A 112 -5.06 0.33 27.12
N ARG A 113 -5.02 0.65 28.44
CA ARG A 113 -4.14 1.69 28.99
C ARG A 113 -2.66 1.51 28.64
N TYR A 114 -2.21 0.26 28.44
CA TYR A 114 -0.82 -0.05 28.05
C TYR A 114 -0.69 -0.36 26.56
N ASN A 115 -1.66 -1.08 25.99
CA ASN A 115 -1.59 -1.48 24.60
C ASN A 115 -1.68 -0.29 23.63
N ILE A 116 -2.58 0.67 23.90
CA ILE A 116 -2.75 1.83 23.03
C ILE A 116 -1.49 2.70 23.00
N PRO A 117 -0.92 3.14 24.16
CA PRO A 117 0.32 3.92 24.12
C PRO A 117 1.49 3.17 23.48
N LEU A 118 1.60 1.85 23.70
CA LEU A 118 2.66 1.05 23.10
C LEU A 118 2.54 0.99 21.58
N ILE A 119 1.33 0.81 21.06
CA ILE A 119 1.07 0.81 19.61
C ILE A 119 1.34 2.20 19.02
N LEU A 120 0.87 3.26 19.68
CA LEU A 120 1.12 4.63 19.26
C LEU A 120 2.63 4.94 19.23
N LEU A 121 3.37 4.50 20.26
CA LEU A 121 4.81 4.65 20.31
C LEU A 121 5.47 3.89 19.14
N ALA A 122 5.07 2.66 18.86
CA ALA A 122 5.61 1.89 17.74
C ALA A 122 5.32 2.56 16.39
N VAL A 123 4.09 3.08 16.19
CA VAL A 123 3.72 3.83 14.99
C VAL A 123 4.52 5.13 14.88
N ALA A 124 4.71 5.86 15.99
CA ALA A 124 5.49 7.10 16.01
C ALA A 124 6.98 6.83 15.70
N LEU A 125 7.56 5.78 16.27
CA LEU A 125 8.93 5.35 15.95
C LEU A 125 9.08 4.95 14.49
N PHE A 126 8.09 4.23 13.94
CA PHE A 126 8.08 3.86 12.53
C PHE A 126 7.95 5.10 11.63
N ALA A 127 7.04 6.03 11.95
CA ALA A 127 6.91 7.29 11.21
C ALA A 127 8.19 8.14 11.29
N GLY A 128 8.84 8.22 12.46
CA GLY A 128 10.12 8.89 12.63
C GLY A 128 11.23 8.24 11.80
N SER A 129 11.29 6.91 11.75
CA SER A 129 12.25 6.19 10.89
C SER A 129 11.99 6.45 9.40
N THR A 130 10.73 6.61 9.00
CA THR A 130 10.35 6.97 7.63
C THR A 130 10.84 8.38 7.27
N GLN A 131 10.65 9.35 8.15
CA GLN A 131 11.14 10.72 7.94
C GLN A 131 12.67 10.76 7.81
N LEU A 132 13.37 10.07 8.70
CA LEU A 132 14.83 9.95 8.63
C LEU A 132 15.31 9.28 7.33
N ALA A 133 14.59 8.26 6.86
CA ALA A 133 14.91 7.58 5.62
C ALA A 133 14.68 8.48 4.39
N LEU A 134 13.65 9.34 4.42
CA LEU A 134 13.39 10.35 3.39
C LEU A 134 14.45 11.45 3.40
N GLU A 135 14.84 11.98 4.57
CA GLU A 135 15.88 12.99 4.71
C GLU A 135 17.25 12.47 4.21
N LYS A 136 17.57 11.22 4.53
CA LYS A 136 18.81 10.56 4.08
C LYS A 136 18.75 10.05 2.64
N ARG A 137 17.65 10.31 1.93
CA ARG A 137 17.39 9.85 0.55
C ARG A 137 17.50 8.33 0.36
N VAL A 138 17.29 7.55 1.41
CA VAL A 138 17.17 6.09 1.35
C VAL A 138 15.80 5.70 0.77
N LEU A 139 14.78 6.51 1.06
CA LEU A 139 13.45 6.43 0.47
C LEU A 139 13.14 7.73 -0.30
N SER A 140 12.23 7.64 -1.26
CA SER A 140 11.67 8.80 -1.96
C SER A 140 10.15 8.76 -1.90
N ASN A 141 9.53 9.92 -1.78
CA ASN A 141 8.07 10.07 -1.87
C ASN A 141 7.63 10.48 -3.29
N TYR A 142 8.56 10.77 -4.18
CA TYR A 142 8.32 11.06 -5.58
C TYR A 142 8.91 9.95 -6.46
N PHE A 143 8.09 9.39 -7.32
CA PHE A 143 8.46 8.30 -8.21
C PHE A 143 8.44 8.77 -9.67
N GLY A 144 9.61 9.03 -10.23
CA GLY A 144 9.76 9.36 -11.66
C GLY A 144 9.36 8.20 -12.57
N ASN A 145 9.66 6.95 -12.13
CA ASN A 145 9.20 5.72 -12.75
C ASN A 145 8.72 4.77 -11.66
N ILE A 146 7.44 4.41 -11.73
CA ILE A 146 6.79 3.57 -10.72
C ILE A 146 7.38 2.15 -10.69
N ALA A 147 7.71 1.56 -11.84
CA ALA A 147 8.25 0.20 -11.87
C ALA A 147 9.59 0.10 -11.12
N PHE A 148 10.52 1.02 -11.39
CA PHE A 148 11.80 1.08 -10.69
C PHE A 148 11.65 1.45 -9.22
N ALA A 149 10.71 2.34 -8.87
CA ALA A 149 10.47 2.71 -7.48
C ALA A 149 10.06 1.50 -6.63
N TYR A 150 9.21 0.61 -7.15
CA TYR A 150 8.80 -0.60 -6.45
C TYR A 150 9.94 -1.62 -6.30
N GLU A 151 10.84 -1.67 -7.27
CA GLU A 151 12.06 -2.47 -7.16
C GLU A 151 13.03 -1.88 -6.14
N ASP A 152 13.18 -0.55 -6.12
CA ASP A 152 14.12 0.15 -5.24
C ASP A 152 13.64 0.24 -3.79
N TYR A 153 12.37 0.59 -3.56
CA TYR A 153 11.85 0.92 -2.22
C TYR A 153 10.90 -0.14 -1.64
N GLY A 154 10.51 -1.12 -2.44
CA GLY A 154 9.64 -2.24 -2.03
C GLY A 154 8.15 -1.95 -2.10
N TYR A 155 7.38 -3.03 -2.28
CA TYR A 155 5.94 -2.97 -2.55
C TYR A 155 5.11 -2.29 -1.45
N PRO A 156 5.20 -2.67 -0.14
CA PRO A 156 4.36 -2.07 0.89
C PRO A 156 4.51 -0.55 1.02
N TYR A 157 5.75 -0.06 0.97
CA TYR A 157 6.04 1.37 1.04
C TYR A 157 5.48 2.12 -0.17
N CYS A 158 5.81 1.64 -1.38
CA CYS A 158 5.39 2.31 -2.60
C CYS A 158 3.87 2.30 -2.77
N LEU A 159 3.19 1.19 -2.42
CA LEU A 159 1.73 1.15 -2.42
C LEU A 159 1.14 2.18 -1.48
N ALA A 160 1.61 2.26 -0.22
CA ALA A 160 1.15 3.26 0.72
C ALA A 160 1.39 4.69 0.20
N THR A 161 2.60 4.96 -0.32
CA THR A 161 2.93 6.27 -0.89
C THR A 161 2.02 6.63 -2.05
N THR A 162 1.73 5.70 -2.97
CA THR A 162 0.83 5.96 -4.11
C THR A 162 -0.64 6.11 -3.72
N ILE A 163 -1.07 5.56 -2.58
CA ILE A 163 -2.42 5.77 -2.04
C ILE A 163 -2.55 7.16 -1.41
N PHE A 164 -1.55 7.58 -0.64
CA PHE A 164 -1.61 8.84 0.11
C PHE A 164 -1.11 10.05 -0.69
N ASN A 165 -0.21 9.82 -1.67
CA ASN A 165 0.38 10.88 -2.50
C ASN A 165 -0.22 10.82 -3.91
N THR A 166 -1.43 11.36 -4.07
CA THR A 166 -2.25 11.25 -5.28
C THR A 166 -1.91 12.26 -6.37
N GLY A 167 -0.80 12.97 -6.29
CA GLY A 167 -0.45 13.95 -7.33
C GLY A 167 0.80 14.75 -7.03
N ILE A 168 1.15 15.60 -8.00
CA ILE A 168 2.18 16.63 -7.86
C ILE A 168 1.66 17.63 -6.84
N SER A 169 2.34 17.77 -5.70
CA SER A 169 2.00 18.81 -4.74
C SER A 169 2.13 20.18 -5.41
N CYS A 170 1.11 21.02 -5.25
CA CYS A 170 1.18 22.40 -5.72
C CYS A 170 2.43 23.08 -5.12
N PRO A 171 3.33 23.68 -5.91
CA PRO A 171 4.48 24.39 -5.39
C PRO A 171 4.02 25.45 -4.36
N ARG A 172 4.80 25.64 -3.28
CA ARG A 172 4.44 26.58 -2.20
C ARG A 172 4.28 28.02 -2.69
N ASP A 173 4.95 28.35 -3.80
CA ASP A 173 4.94 29.69 -4.42
C ASP A 173 4.00 29.75 -5.63
N TYR A 174 3.01 28.85 -5.72
CA TYR A 174 2.03 28.85 -6.79
C TYR A 174 1.14 30.09 -6.69
N SER A 175 1.52 31.14 -7.40
CA SER A 175 0.77 32.38 -7.50
C SER A 175 0.53 32.75 -8.96
N GLU A 176 -0.57 33.46 -9.22
CA GLU A 176 -0.91 33.94 -10.56
C GLU A 176 0.19 34.85 -11.17
N LYS A 177 0.96 35.52 -10.29
CA LYS A 177 2.13 36.32 -10.69
C LYS A 177 3.28 35.46 -11.23
N GLU A 178 3.52 34.31 -10.59
CA GLU A 178 4.59 33.41 -11.00
C GLU A 178 4.25 32.68 -12.31
N ILE A 179 2.97 32.32 -12.52
CA ILE A 179 2.48 31.78 -13.79
C ILE A 179 2.72 32.78 -14.93
N LYS A 180 2.32 34.06 -14.75
CA LYS A 180 2.54 35.11 -15.74
C LYS A 180 4.03 35.37 -16.00
N ARG A 181 4.88 35.17 -15.00
CA ARG A 181 6.34 35.27 -15.14
C ARG A 181 6.92 34.14 -15.98
N ILE A 182 6.51 32.92 -15.73
CA ILE A 182 6.92 31.71 -16.48
C ILE A 182 6.46 31.85 -17.94
N GLU A 183 5.20 32.23 -18.17
CA GLU A 183 4.62 32.43 -19.49
C GLU A 183 5.37 33.50 -20.30
N LYS A 184 5.81 34.60 -19.65
CA LYS A 184 6.66 35.61 -20.29
C LYS A 184 8.06 35.10 -20.63
N THR A 185 8.62 34.26 -19.76
CA THR A 185 9.96 33.67 -19.97
C THR A 185 9.91 32.67 -21.11
N GLU A 186 8.87 31.87 -21.22
CA GLU A 186 8.66 30.89 -22.29
C GLU A 186 8.48 31.57 -23.67
N LYS A 187 7.73 32.66 -23.72
CA LYS A 187 7.58 33.48 -24.96
C LYS A 187 8.87 34.14 -25.45
N ASN A 188 9.87 34.29 -24.57
CA ASN A 188 11.15 34.89 -24.90
C ASN A 188 12.26 33.88 -25.17
N LEU A 189 11.97 32.55 -25.08
CA LEU A 189 12.92 31.54 -25.48
C LEU A 189 12.95 31.43 -27.01
N PRO A 190 14.14 31.42 -27.63
CA PRO A 190 14.24 31.22 -29.07
C PRO A 190 13.72 29.82 -29.40
N GLU A 191 12.83 29.72 -30.39
CA GLU A 191 12.39 28.43 -30.94
C GLU A 191 13.62 27.64 -31.39
N THR A 192 14.01 26.64 -30.63
CA THR A 192 15.03 25.68 -31.06
C THR A 192 14.41 24.79 -32.12
N GLN A 193 14.82 25.08 -33.37
CA GLN A 193 14.59 24.19 -34.53
C GLN A 193 15.23 22.83 -34.32
#